data_c4cb3807bd7c67dcce72f93dc9e54eda
#
_entry.id   c4cb3807bd7c67dcce72f93dc9e54eda
#
_cell.length_a   1.000
_cell.length_b   1.000
_cell.length_c   1.000
_cell.angle_alpha   90.00
_cell.angle_beta   90.00
_cell.angle_gamma   90.00
#
_symmetry.space_group_name_H-M   'P 1'
#
loop_
_entity.id
_entity.type
_entity.pdbx_description
1 polymer ?
#
loop_
_entity_poly.entity_id
_entity_poly.type
_entity_poly.pdbx_seq_one_letter_code
_entity_poly.pdbx_strand_id
1 'polypeptide(L)'
;LAFGMGAACHYPMIIIPEMFNKTEVTFDRILKLVISAMLKRKILGIGYGVAIISEGVFHFMTDEEIANSGVNFTYDDHGHPELGNVSKAHIFNTLLQQRIKELGLNIKSRPVEIGYEVRCVDPGAFDLFYCSILGYGVKQLFDEGVSGAMVTADNKGEVKPLYLKDVEDENGKVKPRL
;
A
#
# COMPACT_ATOMS: atom_id res chain seq x y z
N LEU A 1 1.23 -3.16 6.56
CA LEU A 1 -0.02 -3.91 6.66
C LEU A 1 -0.09 -5.03 5.60
N ALA A 2 -0.05 -4.70 4.29
CA ALA A 2 -0.15 -5.69 3.20
C ALA A 2 0.87 -6.82 3.31
N PHE A 3 2.13 -6.51 3.63
CA PHE A 3 3.18 -7.51 3.83
C PHE A 3 2.85 -8.46 4.98
N GLY A 4 2.49 -7.93 6.14
CA GLY A 4 2.16 -8.74 7.32
C GLY A 4 0.98 -9.67 7.09
N MET A 5 -0.08 -9.18 6.46
CA MET A 5 -1.26 -9.99 6.11
C MET A 5 -0.89 -11.08 5.09
N GLY A 6 -0.18 -10.71 4.03
CA GLY A 6 0.22 -11.66 2.99
C GLY A 6 1.14 -12.76 3.52
N ALA A 7 2.08 -12.40 4.40
CA ALA A 7 2.97 -13.36 5.04
C ALA A 7 2.22 -14.29 6.01
N ALA A 8 1.35 -13.74 6.85
CA ALA A 8 0.55 -14.53 7.81
C ALA A 8 -0.40 -15.51 7.11
N CYS A 9 -0.95 -15.11 5.97
CA CYS A 9 -1.86 -15.95 5.17
C CYS A 9 -1.15 -16.82 4.13
N HIS A 10 0.18 -16.78 4.07
CA HIS A 10 1.00 -17.50 3.07
C HIS A 10 0.56 -17.22 1.63
N TYR A 11 0.22 -15.97 1.32
CA TYR A 11 -0.16 -15.61 -0.04
C TYR A 11 1.02 -15.75 -1.00
N PRO A 12 0.81 -16.30 -2.18
CA PRO A 12 1.89 -16.57 -3.15
C PRO A 12 2.49 -15.32 -3.78
N MET A 13 1.81 -14.17 -3.65
CA MET A 13 2.29 -12.89 -4.17
C MET A 13 1.93 -11.76 -3.21
N ILE A 14 2.94 -11.03 -2.77
CA ILE A 14 2.82 -9.83 -1.95
C ILE A 14 3.55 -8.72 -2.68
N ILE A 15 2.85 -7.65 -3.03
CA ILE A 15 3.41 -6.50 -3.76
C ILE A 15 3.31 -5.27 -2.87
N ILE A 16 4.46 -4.71 -2.56
CA ILE A 16 4.62 -3.52 -1.74
C ILE A 16 5.57 -2.54 -2.44
N PRO A 17 5.48 -1.23 -2.19
CA PRO A 17 6.33 -0.23 -2.85
C PRO A 17 7.82 -0.51 -2.69
N GLU A 18 8.23 -1.00 -1.53
CA GLU A 18 9.61 -1.26 -1.16
C GLU A 18 10.30 -2.30 -2.07
N MET A 19 9.53 -3.16 -2.75
CA MET A 19 10.07 -4.11 -3.74
C MET A 19 10.66 -3.41 -4.97
N PHE A 20 10.23 -2.18 -5.24
CA PHE A 20 10.61 -1.42 -6.43
C PHE A 20 11.75 -0.42 -6.15
N ASN A 21 12.43 -0.56 -5.01
CA ASN A 21 13.56 0.30 -4.63
C ASN A 21 14.53 0.44 -5.82
N LYS A 22 14.73 1.67 -6.33
CA LYS A 22 15.53 2.03 -7.50
C LYS A 22 14.91 1.73 -8.88
N THR A 23 13.66 1.32 -8.95
CA THR A 23 12.99 1.08 -10.23
C THR A 23 11.60 1.68 -10.21
N GLU A 24 11.16 2.18 -11.35
CA GLU A 24 9.84 2.76 -11.52
C GLU A 24 8.72 1.75 -11.22
N VAL A 25 7.68 2.21 -10.53
CA VAL A 25 6.48 1.42 -10.25
C VAL A 25 5.49 1.64 -11.38
N THR A 26 5.21 0.60 -12.16
CA THR A 26 4.25 0.64 -13.26
C THR A 26 3.24 -0.49 -13.17
N PHE A 27 2.06 -0.28 -13.75
CA PHE A 27 1.06 -1.35 -13.87
C PHE A 27 1.61 -2.57 -14.58
N ASP A 28 2.32 -2.37 -15.70
CA ASP A 28 2.89 -3.47 -16.48
C ASP A 28 3.83 -4.35 -15.66
N ARG A 29 4.68 -3.76 -14.82
CA ARG A 29 5.56 -4.54 -13.93
C ARG A 29 4.79 -5.33 -12.90
N ILE A 30 3.81 -4.71 -12.26
CA ILE A 30 2.97 -5.38 -11.25
C ILE A 30 2.21 -6.54 -11.90
N LEU A 31 1.60 -6.30 -13.06
CA LEU A 31 0.87 -7.33 -13.80
C LEU A 31 1.77 -8.50 -14.22
N LYS A 32 2.99 -8.22 -14.68
CA LYS A 32 3.99 -9.26 -15.02
C LYS A 32 4.33 -10.12 -13.81
N LEU A 33 4.51 -9.53 -12.63
CA LEU A 33 4.77 -10.27 -11.38
C LEU A 33 3.59 -11.18 -11.03
N VAL A 34 2.36 -10.65 -11.05
CA VAL A 34 1.15 -11.42 -10.75
C VAL A 34 0.97 -12.57 -11.75
N ILE A 35 1.08 -12.30 -13.05
CA ILE A 35 0.92 -13.32 -14.10
C ILE A 35 2.01 -14.38 -14.01
N SER A 36 3.25 -13.98 -13.71
CA SER A 36 4.36 -14.94 -13.50
C SER A 36 4.06 -15.88 -12.34
N ALA A 37 3.52 -15.37 -11.22
CA ALA A 37 3.10 -16.19 -10.10
C ALA A 37 1.95 -17.13 -10.48
N MET A 38 0.97 -16.64 -11.24
CA MET A 38 -0.16 -17.44 -11.73
C MET A 38 0.32 -18.60 -12.63
N LEU A 39 1.22 -18.32 -13.57
CA LEU A 39 1.77 -19.33 -14.49
C LEU A 39 2.62 -20.36 -13.74
N LYS A 40 3.49 -19.92 -12.82
CA LYS A 40 4.27 -20.82 -11.98
C LYS A 40 3.37 -21.78 -11.19
N ARG A 41 2.30 -21.29 -10.58
CA ARG A 41 1.34 -22.10 -9.83
C ARG A 41 0.60 -23.09 -10.76
N LYS A 42 0.19 -22.63 -11.94
CA LYS A 42 -0.47 -23.49 -12.94
C LYS A 42 0.44 -24.65 -13.37
N ILE A 43 1.74 -24.40 -13.61
CA ILE A 43 2.73 -25.45 -13.92
C ILE A 43 2.85 -26.46 -12.77
N LEU A 44 2.74 -26.01 -11.54
CA LEU A 44 2.76 -26.86 -10.35
C LEU A 44 1.42 -27.56 -10.06
N GLY A 45 0.43 -27.46 -10.95
CA GLY A 45 -0.89 -28.05 -10.75
C GLY A 45 -1.79 -27.32 -9.73
N ILE A 46 -1.42 -26.10 -9.32
CA ILE A 46 -2.17 -25.32 -8.34
C ILE A 46 -3.09 -24.34 -9.06
N GLY A 47 -4.40 -24.59 -9.02
CA GLY A 47 -5.43 -23.83 -9.75
C GLY A 47 -5.98 -22.58 -9.05
N TYR A 48 -5.39 -22.16 -7.94
CA TYR A 48 -5.85 -20.99 -7.14
C TYR A 48 -4.69 -20.18 -6.59
N GLY A 49 -4.98 -18.96 -6.16
CA GLY A 49 -3.99 -18.08 -5.50
C GLY A 49 -4.58 -16.73 -5.15
N VAL A 50 -3.88 -16.01 -4.30
CA VAL A 50 -4.20 -14.63 -3.92
C VAL A 50 -2.96 -13.79 -4.14
N ALA A 51 -3.13 -12.63 -4.76
CA ALA A 51 -2.12 -11.58 -4.79
C ALA A 51 -2.61 -10.43 -3.90
N ILE A 52 -1.81 -10.05 -2.91
CA ILE A 52 -2.07 -8.86 -2.11
C ILE A 52 -1.20 -7.73 -2.64
N ILE A 53 -1.80 -6.58 -2.92
CA ILE A 53 -1.14 -5.39 -3.44
C ILE A 53 -1.38 -4.26 -2.44
N SER A 54 -0.31 -3.65 -1.97
CA SER A 54 -0.41 -2.50 -1.09
C SER A 54 -1.01 -1.30 -1.83
N GLU A 55 -1.94 -0.61 -1.20
CA GLU A 55 -2.47 0.65 -1.71
C GLU A 55 -1.35 1.68 -2.00
N GLY A 56 -0.31 1.66 -1.19
CA GLY A 56 0.83 2.56 -1.32
C GLY A 56 1.56 2.49 -2.66
N VAL A 57 1.39 1.43 -3.47
CA VAL A 57 2.04 1.36 -4.79
C VAL A 57 1.61 2.48 -5.73
N PHE A 58 0.37 2.99 -5.58
CA PHE A 58 -0.13 4.11 -6.38
C PHE A 58 0.62 5.42 -6.11
N HIS A 59 1.09 5.64 -4.89
CA HIS A 59 1.85 6.85 -4.54
C HIS A 59 3.24 6.90 -5.18
N PHE A 60 3.69 5.79 -5.75
CA PHE A 60 4.98 5.67 -6.42
C PHE A 60 4.84 5.55 -7.94
N MET A 61 3.62 5.59 -8.46
CA MET A 61 3.33 5.70 -9.88
C MET A 61 3.28 7.18 -10.28
N THR A 62 3.65 7.47 -11.51
CA THR A 62 3.47 8.82 -12.07
C THR A 62 1.99 9.07 -12.41
N ASP A 63 1.56 10.32 -12.38
CA ASP A 63 0.18 10.69 -12.79
C ASP A 63 -0.09 10.27 -14.25
N GLU A 64 0.94 10.31 -15.10
CA GLU A 64 0.86 9.84 -16.48
C GLU A 64 0.59 8.33 -16.57
N GLU A 65 1.28 7.52 -15.76
CA GLU A 65 1.05 6.06 -15.69
C GLU A 65 -0.39 5.76 -15.24
N ILE A 66 -0.88 6.50 -14.24
CA ILE A 66 -2.24 6.35 -13.73
C ILE A 66 -3.26 6.75 -14.79
N ALA A 67 -3.09 7.90 -15.44
CA ALA A 67 -3.98 8.40 -16.50
C ALA A 67 -4.02 7.45 -17.71
N ASN A 68 -2.87 6.89 -18.10
CA ASN A 68 -2.75 5.97 -19.23
C ASN A 68 -3.27 4.55 -18.94
N SER A 69 -3.70 4.26 -17.72
CA SER A 69 -4.30 2.95 -17.36
C SER A 69 -5.60 2.63 -18.12
N GLY A 70 -6.21 3.63 -18.76
CA GLY A 70 -7.51 3.49 -19.43
C GLY A 70 -8.70 3.43 -18.47
N VAL A 71 -8.49 3.70 -17.20
CA VAL A 71 -9.54 3.82 -16.18
C VAL A 71 -9.97 5.27 -16.09
N ASN A 72 -11.28 5.51 -16.05
CA ASN A 72 -11.82 6.86 -15.87
C ASN A 72 -11.62 7.29 -14.42
N PHE A 73 -10.82 8.33 -14.21
CA PHE A 73 -10.64 8.98 -12.92
C PHE A 73 -11.38 10.33 -12.91
N THR A 74 -11.84 10.74 -11.74
CA THR A 74 -12.10 12.15 -11.45
C THR A 74 -10.77 12.82 -11.10
N TYR A 75 -10.66 14.10 -11.41
CA TYR A 75 -9.45 14.86 -11.17
C TYR A 75 -9.74 16.00 -10.21
N ASP A 76 -8.81 16.29 -9.31
CA ASP A 76 -8.92 17.45 -8.43
C ASP A 76 -8.69 18.77 -9.19
N ASP A 77 -8.88 19.90 -8.50
CA ASP A 77 -8.71 21.23 -9.08
C ASP A 77 -7.27 21.52 -9.57
N HIS A 78 -6.32 20.65 -9.23
CA HIS A 78 -4.91 20.74 -9.62
C HIS A 78 -4.54 19.73 -10.74
N GLY A 79 -5.52 18.96 -11.24
CA GLY A 79 -5.32 17.97 -12.31
C GLY A 79 -4.73 16.64 -11.86
N HIS A 80 -4.69 16.34 -10.56
CA HIS A 80 -4.28 15.03 -10.04
C HIS A 80 -5.46 14.06 -9.98
N PRO A 81 -5.28 12.78 -10.33
CA PRO A 81 -6.36 11.80 -10.27
C PRO A 81 -6.79 11.55 -8.83
N GLU A 82 -8.10 11.68 -8.57
CA GLU A 82 -8.72 11.41 -7.27
C GLU A 82 -8.81 9.90 -7.01
N LEU A 83 -7.72 9.31 -6.53
CA LEU A 83 -7.62 7.87 -6.27
C LEU A 83 -8.52 7.38 -5.13
N GLY A 84 -9.02 8.28 -4.29
CA GLY A 84 -9.91 7.95 -3.16
C GLY A 84 -11.29 7.45 -3.60
N ASN A 85 -11.76 7.88 -4.76
CA ASN A 85 -13.10 7.61 -5.26
C ASN A 85 -13.18 6.34 -6.15
N VAL A 86 -12.05 5.69 -6.43
CA VAL A 86 -11.97 4.54 -7.31
C VAL A 86 -11.39 3.33 -6.58
N SER A 87 -12.07 2.18 -6.74
CA SER A 87 -11.58 0.91 -6.22
C SER A 87 -10.25 0.52 -6.88
N LYS A 88 -9.16 0.58 -6.12
CA LYS A 88 -7.81 0.26 -6.59
C LYS A 88 -7.68 -1.22 -6.97
N ALA A 89 -8.31 -2.10 -6.20
CA ALA A 89 -8.35 -3.52 -6.54
C ALA A 89 -9.10 -3.77 -7.85
N HIS A 90 -10.14 -2.98 -8.14
CA HIS A 90 -10.88 -3.07 -9.39
C HIS A 90 -10.03 -2.64 -10.59
N ILE A 91 -9.24 -1.58 -10.45
CA ILE A 91 -8.30 -1.12 -11.48
C ILE A 91 -7.33 -2.24 -11.83
N PHE A 92 -6.62 -2.77 -10.85
CA PHE A 92 -5.67 -3.87 -11.08
C PHE A 92 -6.34 -5.10 -11.69
N ASN A 93 -7.54 -5.46 -11.23
CA ASN A 93 -8.27 -6.59 -11.76
C ASN A 93 -8.67 -6.40 -13.23
N THR A 94 -9.13 -5.21 -13.60
CA THR A 94 -9.50 -4.89 -14.99
C THR A 94 -8.31 -5.03 -15.92
N LEU A 95 -7.19 -4.41 -15.57
CA LEU A 95 -5.94 -4.50 -16.33
C LEU A 95 -5.41 -5.94 -16.39
N LEU A 96 -5.50 -6.67 -15.27
CA LEU A 96 -5.09 -8.08 -15.20
C LEU A 96 -5.93 -8.95 -16.13
N GLN A 97 -7.26 -8.80 -16.12
CA GLN A 97 -8.16 -9.59 -16.99
C GLN A 97 -7.92 -9.29 -18.47
N GLN A 98 -7.68 -8.02 -18.81
CA GLN A 98 -7.31 -7.65 -20.17
C GLN A 98 -6.02 -8.36 -20.60
N ARG A 99 -4.98 -8.31 -19.79
CA ARG A 99 -3.70 -8.95 -20.09
C ARG A 99 -3.80 -10.48 -20.16
N ILE A 100 -4.57 -11.09 -19.27
CA ILE A 100 -4.86 -12.53 -19.29
C ILE A 100 -5.53 -12.93 -20.62
N LYS A 101 -6.49 -12.13 -21.09
CA LYS A 101 -7.18 -12.35 -22.35
C LYS A 101 -6.23 -12.21 -23.57
N GLU A 102 -5.39 -11.17 -23.59
CA GLU A 102 -4.37 -10.95 -24.63
C GLU A 102 -3.39 -12.14 -24.74
N LEU A 103 -3.05 -12.74 -23.61
CA LEU A 103 -2.17 -13.91 -23.53
C LEU A 103 -2.88 -15.25 -23.82
N GLY A 104 -4.18 -15.23 -24.11
CA GLY A 104 -4.96 -16.45 -24.34
C GLY A 104 -5.08 -17.36 -23.13
N LEU A 105 -4.92 -16.83 -21.92
CA LEU A 105 -4.99 -17.61 -20.69
C LEU A 105 -6.45 -17.72 -20.21
N ASN A 106 -6.87 -18.93 -19.85
CA ASN A 106 -8.18 -19.15 -19.23
C ASN A 106 -8.06 -19.12 -17.68
N ILE A 107 -7.91 -17.92 -17.14
CA ILE A 107 -7.82 -17.68 -15.71
C ILE A 107 -8.81 -16.57 -15.34
N LYS A 108 -9.55 -16.75 -14.26
CA LYS A 108 -10.47 -15.74 -13.72
C LYS A 108 -9.88 -15.15 -12.45
N SER A 109 -9.93 -13.82 -12.33
CA SER A 109 -9.60 -13.11 -11.10
C SER A 109 -10.80 -12.31 -10.60
N ARG A 110 -10.81 -12.02 -9.31
CA ARG A 110 -11.83 -11.19 -8.67
C ARG A 110 -11.14 -10.17 -7.76
N PRO A 111 -11.54 -8.90 -7.83
CA PRO A 111 -11.02 -7.90 -6.92
C PRO A 111 -11.65 -8.07 -5.54
N VAL A 112 -10.85 -7.84 -4.52
CA VAL A 112 -11.29 -7.72 -3.12
C VAL A 112 -10.54 -6.55 -2.51
N GLU A 113 -11.24 -5.64 -1.89
CA GLU A 113 -10.66 -4.57 -1.10
C GLU A 113 -10.85 -4.87 0.37
N ILE A 114 -9.77 -4.74 1.12
CA ILE A 114 -9.79 -4.89 2.57
C ILE A 114 -9.70 -3.47 3.16
N GLY A 115 -10.76 -3.05 3.78
CA GLY A 115 -10.89 -1.71 4.34
C GLY A 115 -11.17 -1.75 5.85
N TYR A 116 -12.40 -1.43 6.21
CA TYR A 116 -12.84 -1.39 7.60
C TYR A 116 -12.83 -2.77 8.30
N GLU A 117 -12.85 -3.86 7.57
CA GLU A 117 -12.74 -5.22 8.12
C GLU A 117 -11.48 -5.42 8.96
N VAL A 118 -10.39 -4.73 8.60
CA VAL A 118 -9.12 -4.80 9.35
C VAL A 118 -8.88 -3.59 10.24
N ARG A 119 -9.60 -2.49 10.02
CA ARG A 119 -9.46 -1.26 10.81
C ARG A 119 -10.40 -1.22 12.01
N CYS A 120 -11.49 -1.99 11.97
CA CYS A 120 -12.52 -2.02 13.00
C CYS A 120 -12.53 -3.30 13.84
N VAL A 121 -11.47 -4.11 13.77
CA VAL A 121 -11.28 -5.24 14.69
C VAL A 121 -10.79 -4.76 16.06
N ASP A 122 -11.04 -5.55 17.07
CA ASP A 122 -10.53 -5.28 18.42
C ASP A 122 -8.99 -5.21 18.40
N PRO A 123 -8.38 -4.25 19.10
CA PRO A 123 -6.94 -4.09 19.14
C PRO A 123 -6.28 -5.30 19.81
N GLY A 124 -5.19 -5.78 19.23
CA GLY A 124 -4.34 -6.78 19.84
C GLY A 124 -3.48 -6.21 20.97
N ALA A 125 -2.81 -7.08 21.71
CA ALA A 125 -1.94 -6.68 22.82
C ALA A 125 -0.83 -5.71 22.38
N PHE A 126 -0.29 -5.90 21.18
CA PHE A 126 0.70 -4.99 20.61
C PHE A 126 0.13 -3.59 20.39
N ASP A 127 -1.08 -3.49 19.83
CA ASP A 127 -1.73 -2.21 19.55
C ASP A 127 -2.00 -1.43 20.85
N LEU A 128 -2.51 -2.14 21.87
CA LEU A 128 -2.78 -1.55 23.19
C LEU A 128 -1.49 -1.03 23.84
N PHE A 129 -0.43 -1.82 23.81
CA PHE A 129 0.86 -1.43 24.35
C PHE A 129 1.45 -0.24 23.60
N TYR A 130 1.49 -0.31 22.26
CA TYR A 130 2.06 0.74 21.43
C TYR A 130 1.29 2.07 21.54
N CYS A 131 -0.04 2.01 21.53
CA CYS A 131 -0.87 3.19 21.74
C CYS A 131 -0.68 3.82 23.14
N SER A 132 -0.45 2.99 24.17
CA SER A 132 -0.14 3.48 25.51
C SER A 132 1.21 4.23 25.55
N ILE A 133 2.22 3.72 24.86
CA ILE A 133 3.53 4.40 24.72
C ILE A 133 3.34 5.73 23.99
N LEU A 134 2.59 5.75 22.89
CA LEU A 134 2.34 6.99 22.15
C LEU A 134 1.59 8.02 23.02
N GLY A 135 0.57 7.58 23.78
CA GLY A 135 -0.15 8.46 24.72
C GLY A 135 0.75 9.03 25.82
N TYR A 136 1.59 8.20 26.42
CA TYR A 136 2.61 8.67 27.36
C TYR A 136 3.61 9.63 26.72
N GLY A 137 4.02 9.33 25.49
CA GLY A 137 4.93 10.17 24.71
C GLY A 137 4.39 11.56 24.44
N VAL A 138 3.08 11.72 24.22
CA VAL A 138 2.47 13.06 24.10
C VAL A 138 2.70 13.88 25.37
N LYS A 139 2.46 13.27 26.54
CA LYS A 139 2.70 13.95 27.82
C LYS A 139 4.18 14.30 27.99
N GLN A 140 5.07 13.35 27.71
CA GLN A 140 6.51 13.56 27.82
C GLN A 140 6.99 14.74 26.96
N LEU A 141 6.66 14.76 25.67
CA LEU A 141 7.05 15.83 24.76
C LEU A 141 6.43 17.18 25.14
N PHE A 142 5.22 17.16 25.68
CA PHE A 142 4.58 18.37 26.21
C PHE A 142 5.36 18.94 27.41
N ASP A 143 5.71 18.09 28.37
CA ASP A 143 6.50 18.50 29.57
C ASP A 143 7.89 19.02 29.18
N GLU A 144 8.47 18.48 28.10
CA GLU A 144 9.76 18.91 27.54
C GLU A 144 9.65 20.20 26.69
N GLY A 145 8.43 20.73 26.48
CA GLY A 145 8.18 21.92 25.67
C GLY A 145 8.35 21.70 24.16
N VAL A 146 8.33 20.47 23.69
CA VAL A 146 8.43 20.13 22.27
C VAL A 146 7.12 20.47 21.56
N SER A 147 7.22 21.20 20.44
CA SER A 147 6.08 21.55 19.59
C SER A 147 6.38 21.31 18.12
N GLY A 148 5.35 21.22 17.27
CA GLY A 148 5.50 20.99 15.83
C GLY A 148 6.03 19.58 15.48
N ALA A 149 5.80 18.60 16.36
CA ALA A 149 6.24 17.24 16.19
C ALA A 149 5.11 16.24 16.42
N MET A 150 5.19 15.11 15.75
CA MET A 150 4.41 13.92 16.07
C MET A 150 5.19 13.05 17.07
N VAL A 151 4.46 12.34 17.92
CA VAL A 151 5.04 11.32 18.79
C VAL A 151 5.32 10.08 17.94
N THR A 152 6.53 9.56 18.04
CA THR A 152 6.89 8.24 17.52
C THR A 152 7.59 7.43 18.60
N ALA A 153 7.62 6.12 18.43
CA ALA A 153 8.38 5.24 19.30
C ALA A 153 9.22 4.28 18.44
N ASP A 154 10.40 3.96 18.91
CA ASP A 154 11.23 2.95 18.25
C ASP A 154 10.85 1.52 18.68
N ASN A 155 11.58 0.52 18.15
CA ASN A 155 11.33 -0.89 18.44
C ASN A 155 11.54 -1.28 19.90
N LYS A 156 12.16 -0.41 20.70
CA LYS A 156 12.36 -0.60 22.13
C LYS A 156 11.30 0.09 22.99
N GLY A 157 10.41 0.86 22.32
CA GLY A 157 9.38 1.66 22.98
C GLY A 157 9.90 3.02 23.47
N GLU A 158 11.09 3.46 23.04
CA GLU A 158 11.58 4.79 23.36
C GLU A 158 10.87 5.85 22.55
N VAL A 159 10.32 6.85 23.22
CA VAL A 159 9.61 7.98 22.61
C VAL A 159 10.60 8.89 21.87
N LYS A 160 10.26 9.27 20.65
CA LYS A 160 11.05 10.19 19.83
C LYS A 160 10.14 11.19 19.13
N PRO A 161 10.49 12.49 19.11
CA PRO A 161 9.77 13.46 18.29
C PRO A 161 10.10 13.26 16.82
N LEU A 162 9.08 13.28 15.98
CA LEU A 162 9.22 13.41 14.53
C LEU A 162 8.70 14.79 14.15
N TYR A 163 9.61 15.71 13.85
CA TYR A 163 9.23 17.07 13.49
C TYR A 163 8.55 17.09 12.14
N LEU A 164 7.45 17.83 12.02
CA LEU A 164 6.68 17.94 10.78
C LEU A 164 7.53 18.46 9.63
N LYS A 165 8.42 19.42 9.90
CA LYS A 165 9.38 19.96 8.91
C LYS A 165 10.37 18.92 8.36
N ASP A 166 10.60 17.80 9.08
CA ASP A 166 11.54 16.77 8.64
C ASP A 166 10.89 15.76 7.68
N VAL A 167 9.56 15.82 7.54
CA VAL A 167 8.78 14.98 6.63
C VAL A 167 8.26 15.73 5.40
N GLU A 168 8.55 17.03 5.31
CA GLU A 168 8.22 17.85 4.14
C GLU A 168 9.31 17.74 3.07
N ASP A 169 8.90 17.81 1.81
CA ASP A 169 9.81 17.98 0.70
C ASP A 169 10.11 19.47 0.46
N GLU A 170 10.94 19.77 -0.56
CA GLU A 170 11.31 21.12 -0.95
C GLU A 170 10.11 22.01 -1.33
N ASN A 171 8.96 21.41 -1.62
CA ASN A 171 7.71 22.08 -1.96
C ASN A 171 6.71 22.13 -0.78
N GLY A 172 7.11 21.73 0.42
CA GLY A 172 6.23 21.67 1.59
C GLY A 172 5.22 20.53 1.58
N LYS A 173 5.38 19.55 0.70
CA LYS A 173 4.52 18.36 0.66
C LYS A 173 5.09 17.27 1.56
N VAL A 174 4.22 16.64 2.34
CA VAL A 174 4.60 15.49 3.17
C VAL A 174 4.96 14.30 2.28
N LYS A 175 6.19 13.79 2.42
CA LYS A 175 6.63 12.56 1.75
C LYS A 175 6.25 11.33 2.55
N PRO A 176 5.69 10.30 1.91
CA PRO A 176 5.56 9.00 2.55
C PRO A 176 6.95 8.48 2.90
N ARG A 177 7.10 7.96 4.11
CA ARG A 177 8.33 7.26 4.51
C ARG A 177 8.36 5.87 3.88
N LEU A 178 9.45 5.56 3.22
CA LEU A 178 9.84 4.21 2.84
C LEU A 178 10.68 3.56 3.93
#